data_78b674bdba07d225ad9a4d1fa8c3ee25
#
_entry.id   78b674bdba07d225ad9a4d1fa8c3ee25
#
_cell.length_a   1.000
_cell.length_b   1.000
_cell.length_c   1.000
_cell.angle_alpha   90.00
_cell.angle_beta   90.00
_cell.angle_gamma   90.00
#
_symmetry.space_group_name_H-M   'P 1'
#
loop_
_entity.id
_entity.type
_entity.pdbx_description
1 polymer ?
#
loop_
_entity_poly.entity_id
_entity_poly.type
_entity_poly.pdbx_seq_one_letter_code
_entity_poly.pdbx_strand_id
1 'polypeptide(L)'
;MAALPHRKSKTGATWLALLLGSLGAHRFYLYGWRDWIAWLHPLPALLGLVGAIRMNTLGQDDHAAWLLIPLLGLMLVVGMGSAIVIGLTPDEKWAARHHPDQPIRATGWGAVIGVVIALLIGGTVLMGAIAFAGEKYFDYQALNPR
;
A
#
# COMPACT_ATOMS: atom_id res chain seq x y z
N MET A 1 -4.48 -35.95 15.19
CA MET A 1 -3.61 -35.24 14.24
C MET A 1 -3.73 -33.74 14.50
N ALA A 2 -2.77 -33.11 15.13
CA ALA A 2 -2.77 -31.65 15.28
C ALA A 2 -2.56 -31.03 13.88
N ALA A 3 -3.49 -30.20 13.44
CA ALA A 3 -3.35 -29.46 12.19
C ALA A 3 -2.08 -28.59 12.27
N LEU A 4 -1.13 -28.79 11.36
CA LEU A 4 0.06 -27.96 11.28
C LEU A 4 -0.38 -26.49 11.11
N PRO A 5 0.17 -25.56 11.88
CA PRO A 5 -0.20 -24.17 11.80
C PRO A 5 -0.02 -23.67 10.36
N HIS A 6 -1.03 -22.96 9.85
CA HIS A 6 -1.08 -22.50 8.46
C HIS A 6 0.14 -21.63 8.16
N ARG A 7 0.99 -22.08 7.24
CA ARG A 7 2.25 -21.43 6.89
C ARG A 7 1.99 -20.14 6.11
N LYS A 8 2.43 -18.99 6.64
CA LYS A 8 2.29 -17.71 5.94
C LYS A 8 3.25 -17.64 4.75
N SER A 9 2.70 -17.51 3.55
CA SER A 9 3.48 -17.41 2.31
C SER A 9 4.02 -15.99 2.13
N LYS A 10 5.35 -15.86 1.93
CA LYS A 10 5.99 -14.58 1.60
C LYS A 10 5.48 -14.04 0.27
N THR A 11 5.40 -14.89 -0.76
CA THR A 11 4.82 -14.53 -2.07
C THR A 11 3.38 -14.05 -1.90
N GLY A 12 2.54 -14.78 -1.15
CA GLY A 12 1.15 -14.37 -0.90
C GLY A 12 1.06 -13.01 -0.18
N ALA A 13 1.91 -12.79 0.83
CA ALA A 13 1.96 -11.50 1.53
C ALA A 13 2.41 -10.35 0.61
N THR A 14 3.39 -10.59 -0.28
CA THR A 14 3.85 -9.61 -1.28
C THR A 14 2.72 -9.21 -2.22
N TRP A 15 1.99 -10.18 -2.77
CA TRP A 15 0.87 -9.92 -3.69
C TRP A 15 -0.33 -9.27 -2.99
N LEU A 16 -0.62 -9.65 -1.74
CA LEU A 16 -1.65 -8.97 -0.95
C LEU A 16 -1.28 -7.50 -0.67
N ALA A 17 0.00 -7.23 -0.41
CA ALA A 17 0.48 -5.87 -0.23
C ALA A 17 0.42 -5.07 -1.55
N LEU A 18 0.77 -5.69 -2.68
CA LEU A 18 0.71 -5.08 -4.00
C LEU A 18 -0.73 -4.71 -4.41
N LEU A 19 -1.68 -5.64 -4.26
CA LEU A 19 -3.04 -5.48 -4.79
C LEU A 19 -3.99 -4.79 -3.81
N LEU A 20 -3.87 -5.09 -2.52
CA LEU A 20 -4.79 -4.65 -1.46
C LEU A 20 -4.05 -3.99 -0.28
N GLY A 21 -2.81 -3.55 -0.52
CA GLY A 21 -1.98 -2.94 0.51
C GLY A 21 -2.54 -1.62 1.03
N SER A 22 -3.16 -0.83 0.18
CA SER A 22 -3.86 0.40 0.56
C SER A 22 -5.01 0.18 1.54
N LEU A 23 -5.61 -1.02 1.54
CA LEU A 23 -6.65 -1.46 2.47
C LEU A 23 -6.10 -2.24 3.68
N GLY A 24 -4.78 -2.43 3.75
CA GLY A 24 -4.13 -3.14 4.84
C GLY A 24 -4.28 -4.67 4.83
N ALA A 25 -4.73 -5.28 3.73
CA ALA A 25 -5.00 -6.72 3.64
C ALA A 25 -3.77 -7.58 3.97
N HIS A 26 -2.57 -7.16 3.56
CA HIS A 26 -1.31 -7.83 3.90
C HIS A 26 -1.05 -7.86 5.40
N ARG A 27 -1.46 -6.81 6.15
CA ARG A 27 -1.30 -6.76 7.59
C ARG A 27 -2.28 -7.69 8.30
N PHE A 28 -3.54 -7.74 7.83
CA PHE A 28 -4.51 -8.72 8.35
C PHE A 28 -4.01 -10.15 8.12
N TYR A 29 -3.42 -10.43 6.97
CA TYR A 29 -2.82 -11.74 6.69
C TYR A 29 -1.63 -12.07 7.60
N LEU A 30 -0.77 -11.07 7.90
CA LEU A 30 0.45 -11.28 8.70
C LEU A 30 0.20 -11.25 10.20
N TYR A 31 -0.63 -10.34 10.68
CA TYR A 31 -0.80 -10.06 12.12
C TYR A 31 -2.21 -10.40 12.64
N GLY A 32 -3.13 -10.72 11.72
CA GLY A 32 -4.51 -11.09 12.06
C GLY A 32 -5.41 -9.87 12.30
N TRP A 33 -6.66 -10.14 12.64
CA TRP A 33 -7.73 -9.15 12.79
C TRP A 33 -7.55 -8.20 13.99
N ARG A 34 -6.65 -8.52 14.91
CA ARG A 34 -6.37 -7.70 16.09
C ARG A 34 -5.37 -6.57 15.84
N ASP A 35 -4.78 -6.49 14.65
CA ASP A 35 -3.85 -5.42 14.27
C ASP A 35 -4.62 -4.12 14.01
N TRP A 36 -4.55 -3.18 14.95
CA TRP A 36 -5.22 -1.88 14.84
C TRP A 36 -4.69 -1.04 13.66
N ILE A 37 -3.40 -1.20 13.31
CA ILE A 37 -2.82 -0.49 12.17
C ILE A 37 -3.44 -0.99 10.86
N ALA A 38 -3.77 -2.29 10.75
CA ALA A 38 -4.45 -2.82 9.59
C ALA A 38 -5.82 -2.14 9.38
N TRP A 39 -6.55 -1.87 10.47
CA TRP A 39 -7.84 -1.16 10.44
C TRP A 39 -7.71 0.33 10.10
N LEU A 40 -6.54 0.91 10.34
CA LEU A 40 -6.29 2.32 10.02
C LEU A 40 -6.07 2.55 8.51
N HIS A 41 -5.60 1.56 7.75
CA HIS A 41 -5.31 1.67 6.32
C HIS A 41 -6.54 2.01 5.45
N PRO A 42 -7.71 1.39 5.62
CA PRO A 42 -8.87 1.68 4.79
C PRO A 42 -9.35 3.13 4.89
N LEU A 43 -9.22 3.76 6.05
CA LEU A 43 -9.77 5.10 6.28
C LEU A 43 -9.20 6.15 5.33
N PRO A 44 -7.87 6.41 5.27
CA PRO A 44 -7.33 7.39 4.33
C PRO A 44 -7.48 6.94 2.87
N ALA A 45 -7.47 5.64 2.58
CA ALA A 45 -7.71 5.14 1.23
C ALA A 45 -9.13 5.47 0.75
N LEU A 46 -10.15 5.24 1.59
CA LEU A 46 -11.55 5.57 1.26
C LEU A 46 -11.78 7.07 1.19
N LEU A 47 -11.19 7.85 2.10
CA LEU A 47 -11.26 9.32 2.02
C LEU A 47 -10.65 9.83 0.72
N GLY A 48 -9.52 9.30 0.30
CA GLY A 48 -8.91 9.66 -0.97
C GLY A 48 -9.73 9.24 -2.18
N LEU A 49 -10.42 8.09 -2.12
CA LEU A 49 -11.37 7.67 -3.15
C LEU A 49 -12.57 8.64 -3.23
N VAL A 50 -13.10 9.07 -2.08
CA VAL A 50 -14.14 10.10 -2.04
C VAL A 50 -13.65 11.39 -2.70
N GLY A 51 -12.39 11.79 -2.46
CA GLY A 51 -11.78 12.93 -3.13
C GLY A 51 -11.77 12.79 -4.65
N ALA A 52 -11.38 11.61 -5.16
CA ALA A 52 -11.38 11.33 -6.60
C ALA A 52 -12.79 11.37 -7.21
N ILE A 53 -13.80 10.83 -6.52
CA ILE A 53 -15.19 10.89 -6.93
C ILE A 53 -15.68 12.35 -6.94
N ARG A 54 -15.39 13.14 -5.90
CA ARG A 54 -15.76 14.55 -5.81
C ARG A 54 -15.18 15.36 -6.98
N MET A 55 -13.89 15.21 -7.27
CA MET A 55 -13.26 15.91 -8.38
C MET A 55 -13.90 15.57 -9.72
N ASN A 56 -14.30 14.31 -9.90
CA ASN A 56 -14.96 13.86 -11.14
C ASN A 56 -16.39 14.39 -11.27
N THR A 57 -17.09 14.63 -10.16
CA THR A 57 -18.50 15.09 -10.15
C THR A 57 -18.65 16.61 -10.00
N LEU A 58 -17.79 17.26 -9.22
CA LEU A 58 -17.87 18.68 -8.88
C LEU A 58 -16.87 19.54 -9.68
N GLY A 59 -15.91 18.91 -10.35
CA GLY A 59 -14.91 19.58 -11.18
C GLY A 59 -13.56 19.77 -10.50
N GLN A 60 -12.65 20.39 -11.26
CA GLN A 60 -11.23 20.55 -10.87
C GLN A 60 -11.02 21.57 -9.74
N ASP A 61 -12.01 22.43 -9.49
CA ASP A 61 -11.94 23.50 -8.49
C ASP A 61 -12.41 23.08 -7.10
N ASP A 62 -12.72 21.79 -6.89
CA ASP A 62 -13.14 21.29 -5.59
C ASP A 62 -11.93 21.18 -4.63
N HIS A 63 -11.73 22.20 -3.79
CA HIS A 63 -10.63 22.26 -2.82
C HIS A 63 -10.62 21.09 -1.82
N ALA A 64 -11.78 20.51 -1.50
CA ALA A 64 -11.84 19.34 -0.63
C ALA A 64 -11.19 18.12 -1.33
N ALA A 65 -11.42 17.95 -2.63
CA ALA A 65 -10.78 16.89 -3.41
C ALA A 65 -9.24 17.07 -3.46
N TRP A 66 -8.75 18.31 -3.51
CA TRP A 66 -7.31 18.59 -3.52
C TRP A 66 -6.58 18.04 -2.29
N LEU A 67 -7.24 18.04 -1.12
CA LEU A 67 -6.71 17.50 0.13
C LEU A 67 -6.91 15.99 0.25
N LEU A 68 -8.01 15.48 -0.29
CA LEU A 68 -8.38 14.07 -0.13
C LEU A 68 -7.63 13.15 -1.10
N ILE A 69 -7.46 13.54 -2.36
CA ILE A 69 -6.80 12.71 -3.38
C ILE A 69 -5.38 12.27 -2.99
N PRO A 70 -4.51 13.14 -2.44
CA PRO A 70 -3.19 12.73 -1.98
C PRO A 70 -3.19 11.61 -0.95
N LEU A 71 -4.25 11.47 -0.13
CA LEU A 71 -4.38 10.37 0.83
C LEU A 71 -4.48 9.01 0.12
N LEU A 72 -5.20 8.94 -1.00
CA LEU A 72 -5.24 7.71 -1.81
C LEU A 72 -3.87 7.39 -2.38
N GLY A 73 -3.20 8.39 -2.98
CA GLY A 73 -1.85 8.23 -3.50
C GLY A 73 -0.87 7.75 -2.43
N LEU A 74 -0.91 8.35 -1.25
CA LEU A 74 -0.08 7.95 -0.10
C LEU A 74 -0.34 6.49 0.29
N MET A 75 -1.61 6.07 0.40
CA MET A 75 -1.95 4.69 0.79
C MET A 75 -1.56 3.66 -0.27
N LEU A 76 -1.65 4.01 -1.55
CA LEU A 76 -1.14 3.18 -2.63
C LEU A 76 0.39 3.00 -2.53
N VAL A 77 1.12 4.10 -2.30
CA VAL A 77 2.58 4.06 -2.11
C VAL A 77 2.97 3.23 -0.89
N VAL A 78 2.24 3.34 0.23
CA VAL A 78 2.45 2.53 1.44
C VAL A 78 2.23 1.04 1.14
N GLY A 79 1.20 0.70 0.38
CA GLY A 79 0.94 -0.68 -0.05
C GLY A 79 2.08 -1.24 -0.92
N MET A 80 2.51 -0.46 -1.94
CA MET A 80 3.62 -0.84 -2.82
C MET A 80 4.95 -0.96 -2.05
N GLY A 81 5.25 0.01 -1.18
CA GLY A 81 6.42 -0.04 -0.29
C GLY A 81 6.41 -1.28 0.60
N SER A 82 5.25 -1.64 1.15
CA SER A 82 5.09 -2.87 1.94
C SER A 82 5.36 -4.13 1.10
N ALA A 83 4.89 -4.17 -0.14
CA ALA A 83 5.15 -5.28 -1.07
C ALA A 83 6.65 -5.43 -1.36
N ILE A 84 7.36 -4.31 -1.56
CA ILE A 84 8.81 -4.29 -1.79
C ILE A 84 9.54 -4.82 -0.55
N VAL A 85 9.24 -4.29 0.63
CA VAL A 85 9.89 -4.70 1.90
C VAL A 85 9.65 -6.18 2.19
N ILE A 86 8.42 -6.67 2.03
CA ILE A 86 8.06 -8.07 2.23
C ILE A 86 8.78 -8.95 1.21
N GLY A 87 8.71 -8.62 -0.07
CA GLY A 87 9.28 -9.41 -1.14
C GLY A 87 10.80 -9.50 -1.11
N LEU A 88 11.49 -8.43 -0.67
CA LEU A 88 12.94 -8.38 -0.52
C LEU A 88 13.44 -8.94 0.83
N THR A 89 12.56 -9.25 1.78
CA THR A 89 12.98 -9.85 3.05
C THR A 89 13.67 -11.19 2.80
N PRO A 90 14.91 -11.44 3.29
CA PRO A 90 15.59 -12.73 3.17
C PRO A 90 14.74 -13.89 3.71
N ASP A 91 14.83 -15.07 3.08
CA ASP A 91 14.00 -16.22 3.45
C ASP A 91 14.28 -16.70 4.88
N GLU A 92 15.52 -16.57 5.34
CA GLU A 92 15.92 -16.90 6.73
C GLU A 92 15.22 -15.98 7.73
N LYS A 93 15.19 -14.66 7.45
CA LYS A 93 14.51 -13.68 8.32
C LYS A 93 12.99 -13.87 8.29
N TRP A 94 12.45 -14.22 7.14
CA TRP A 94 11.03 -14.53 7.00
C TRP A 94 10.66 -15.77 7.81
N ALA A 95 11.43 -16.86 7.67
CA ALA A 95 11.22 -18.10 8.39
C ALA A 95 11.35 -17.90 9.91
N ALA A 96 12.40 -17.22 10.37
CA ALA A 96 12.60 -16.92 11.79
C ALA A 96 11.44 -16.13 12.41
N ARG A 97 10.80 -15.25 11.65
CA ARG A 97 9.68 -14.42 12.15
C ARG A 97 8.33 -15.13 12.12
N HIS A 98 8.08 -15.96 11.12
CA HIS A 98 6.75 -16.51 10.87
C HIS A 98 6.67 -18.02 11.05
N HIS A 99 7.83 -18.74 11.02
CA HIS A 99 7.90 -20.20 11.06
C HIS A 99 9.20 -20.69 11.73
N PRO A 100 9.51 -20.28 12.99
CA PRO A 100 10.80 -20.58 13.63
C PRO A 100 11.08 -22.09 13.73
N ASP A 101 10.04 -22.90 13.86
CA ASP A 101 10.13 -24.36 14.06
C ASP A 101 10.04 -25.18 12.75
N GLN A 102 10.11 -24.51 11.57
CA GLN A 102 9.96 -25.16 10.28
C GLN A 102 11.19 -24.97 9.40
N PRO A 103 11.49 -25.92 8.50
CA PRO A 103 12.61 -25.77 7.58
C PRO A 103 12.44 -24.55 6.68
N ILE A 104 13.56 -23.85 6.44
CA ILE A 104 13.60 -22.71 5.53
C ILE A 104 13.26 -23.21 4.12
N ARG A 105 12.33 -22.53 3.45
CA ARG A 105 12.00 -22.77 2.04
C ARG A 105 12.37 -21.54 1.23
N ALA A 106 13.09 -21.75 0.14
CA ALA A 106 13.37 -20.70 -0.82
C ALA A 106 12.09 -20.15 -1.41
N THR A 107 11.97 -18.82 -1.42
CA THR A 107 10.87 -18.12 -2.07
C THR A 107 11.14 -18.08 -3.57
N GLY A 108 10.16 -18.51 -4.36
CA GLY A 108 10.26 -18.51 -5.82
C GLY A 108 10.19 -17.10 -6.42
N TRP A 109 10.36 -17.03 -7.73
CA TRP A 109 10.32 -15.79 -8.53
C TRP A 109 9.06 -14.96 -8.36
N GLY A 110 7.95 -15.55 -7.88
CA GLY A 110 6.69 -14.84 -7.69
C GLY A 110 6.76 -13.63 -6.76
N ALA A 111 7.59 -13.67 -5.72
CA ALA A 111 7.81 -12.50 -4.86
C ALA A 111 8.66 -11.44 -5.57
N VAL A 112 9.68 -11.84 -6.35
CA VAL A 112 10.52 -10.93 -7.12
C VAL A 112 9.71 -10.19 -8.18
N ILE A 113 8.86 -10.90 -8.92
CA ILE A 113 7.94 -10.29 -9.90
C ILE A 113 7.03 -9.28 -9.21
N GLY A 114 6.45 -9.63 -8.04
CA GLY A 114 5.64 -8.71 -7.25
C GLY A 114 6.39 -7.44 -6.85
N VAL A 115 7.67 -7.56 -6.46
CA VAL A 115 8.54 -6.40 -6.14
C VAL A 115 8.78 -5.53 -7.36
N VAL A 116 9.09 -6.11 -8.52
CA VAL A 116 9.33 -5.34 -9.75
C VAL A 116 8.08 -4.55 -10.14
N ILE A 117 6.91 -5.19 -10.11
CA ILE A 117 5.63 -4.52 -10.39
C ILE A 117 5.37 -3.41 -9.36
N ALA A 118 5.62 -3.67 -8.06
CA ALA A 118 5.44 -2.68 -7.00
C ALA A 118 6.36 -1.47 -7.18
N LEU A 119 7.60 -1.66 -7.63
CA LEU A 119 8.53 -0.57 -7.92
C LEU A 119 8.03 0.29 -9.10
N LEU A 120 7.60 -0.34 -10.19
CA LEU A 120 7.13 0.37 -11.39
C LEU A 120 5.85 1.14 -11.10
N ILE A 121 4.82 0.49 -10.57
CA ILE A 121 3.53 1.12 -10.27
C ILE A 121 3.68 2.10 -9.12
N GLY A 122 4.35 1.71 -8.03
CA GLY A 122 4.55 2.55 -6.85
C GLY A 122 5.33 3.82 -7.16
N GLY A 123 6.37 3.73 -8.00
CA GLY A 123 7.12 4.89 -8.49
C GLY A 123 6.24 5.84 -9.30
N THR A 124 5.44 5.31 -10.22
CA THR A 124 4.50 6.09 -11.03
C THR A 124 3.44 6.78 -10.15
N VAL A 125 2.84 6.05 -9.21
CA VAL A 125 1.84 6.60 -8.28
C VAL A 125 2.45 7.68 -7.39
N LEU A 126 3.67 7.45 -6.87
CA LEU A 126 4.37 8.44 -6.04
C LEU A 126 4.62 9.74 -6.82
N MET A 127 5.15 9.64 -8.03
CA MET A 127 5.41 10.81 -8.88
C MET A 127 4.12 11.54 -9.24
N GLY A 128 3.05 10.79 -9.57
CA GLY A 128 1.73 11.37 -9.85
C GLY A 128 1.14 12.09 -8.64
N ALA A 129 1.26 11.50 -7.44
CA ALA A 129 0.76 12.12 -6.21
C ALA A 129 1.53 13.42 -5.86
N ILE A 130 2.85 13.41 -6.04
CA ILE A 130 3.69 14.61 -5.83
C ILE A 130 3.35 15.69 -6.85
N ALA A 131 3.23 15.32 -8.14
CA ALA A 131 2.89 16.26 -9.20
C ALA A 131 1.52 16.91 -8.96
N PHE A 132 0.51 16.09 -8.63
CA PHE A 132 -0.83 16.58 -8.31
C PHE A 132 -0.83 17.53 -7.10
N ALA A 133 -0.18 17.14 -6.00
CA ALA A 133 -0.11 17.96 -4.81
C ALA A 133 0.62 19.29 -5.09
N GLY A 134 1.68 19.26 -5.88
CA GLY A 134 2.42 20.46 -6.30
C GLY A 134 1.58 21.37 -7.18
N GLU A 135 0.89 20.84 -8.19
CA GLU A 135 -0.03 21.61 -9.04
C GLU A 135 -1.08 22.33 -8.20
N LYS A 136 -1.78 21.61 -7.33
CA LYS A 136 -2.85 22.18 -6.52
C LYS A 136 -2.36 23.18 -5.47
N TYR A 137 -1.13 23.02 -4.98
CA TYR A 137 -0.49 24.02 -4.13
C TYR A 137 -0.25 25.34 -4.88
N PHE A 138 0.26 25.29 -6.10
CA PHE A 138 0.48 26.51 -6.90
C PHE A 138 -0.83 27.14 -7.37
N ASP A 139 -1.85 26.35 -7.74
CA ASP A 139 -3.19 26.84 -8.04
C ASP A 139 -3.75 27.63 -6.85
N TYR A 140 -3.65 27.07 -5.65
CA TYR A 140 -4.09 27.74 -4.42
C TYR A 140 -3.37 29.07 -4.17
N GLN A 141 -2.04 29.13 -4.39
CA GLN A 141 -1.28 30.37 -4.26
C GLN A 141 -1.69 31.43 -5.30
N ALA A 142 -1.96 31.00 -6.52
CA ALA A 142 -2.41 31.91 -7.59
C ALA A 142 -3.77 32.53 -7.29
N LEU A 143 -4.66 31.77 -6.63
CA LEU A 143 -5.99 32.26 -6.22
C LEU A 143 -5.93 33.18 -4.99
N ASN A 144 -4.88 33.08 -4.16
CA ASN A 144 -4.70 33.81 -2.91
C ASN A 144 -3.32 34.52 -2.88
N PRO A 145 -3.06 35.49 -3.76
CA PRO A 145 -1.80 36.21 -3.76
C PRO A 145 -1.66 37.00 -2.45
N ARG A 146 -0.48 36.87 -1.80
CA ARG A 146 -0.13 37.60 -0.57
C ARG A 146 0.25 39.03 -0.90
#